data_0c58e28dec85e528e9ccb0d9db93a343
#
_entry.id   0c58e28dec85e528e9ccb0d9db93a343
#
_cell.length_a   1.000
_cell.length_b   1.000
_cell.length_c   1.000
_cell.angle_alpha   90.00
_cell.angle_beta   90.00
_cell.angle_gamma   90.00
#
_symmetry.space_group_name_H-M   'P 1'
#
loop_
_entity.id
_entity.type
_entity.pdbx_description
1 polymer ?
#
loop_
_entity_poly.entity_id
_entity_poly.type
_entity_poly.pdbx_seq_one_letter_code
_entity_poly.pdbx_strand_id
1 'polypeptide(L)'
;MGGTVMPRIIQQKVSDAALKAFKQNGIKLKNFKTPASFERELKKFIKKNHVLHLSTCFNNRPRSTPLEFRFNEITFFILSEGGGKFSNLNKNRKVSFSIAEPYNSIEDYWSFKGVQAWGNAKIYNQRKNPRQFNEALKKMKIAEVLKNLGVKELPAGHNYRVVEITPDIIRYGNPQEGVY
;
A
#
# COMPACT_ATOMS: atom_id res chain seq x y z
N MET A 1 -16.47 -16.62 -11.14
CA MET A 1 -16.60 -15.20 -10.79
C MET A 1 -16.08 -15.04 -9.36
N GLY A 2 -14.82 -14.67 -9.17
CA GLY A 2 -14.25 -14.44 -7.84
C GLY A 2 -14.60 -13.03 -7.38
N GLY A 3 -15.56 -12.88 -6.48
CA GLY A 3 -15.84 -11.61 -5.84
C GLY A 3 -14.58 -11.08 -5.16
N THR A 4 -14.24 -9.83 -5.42
CA THR A 4 -13.15 -9.15 -4.70
C THR A 4 -13.55 -9.06 -3.25
N VAL A 5 -12.91 -9.84 -2.38
CA VAL A 5 -13.14 -9.75 -0.94
C VAL A 5 -12.60 -8.39 -0.50
N MET A 6 -13.48 -7.55 0.03
CA MET A 6 -13.09 -6.25 0.58
C MET A 6 -12.19 -6.47 1.80
N PRO A 7 -11.08 -5.75 1.94
CA PRO A 7 -10.22 -5.85 3.10
C PRO A 7 -10.96 -5.39 4.36
N ARG A 8 -10.63 -6.00 5.48
CA ARG A 8 -11.04 -5.48 6.79
C ARG A 8 -10.27 -4.20 7.08
N ILE A 9 -10.91 -3.06 6.95
CA ILE A 9 -10.37 -1.76 7.32
C ILE A 9 -10.55 -1.60 8.82
N ILE A 10 -9.43 -1.41 9.54
CA ILE A 10 -9.45 -1.29 10.99
C ILE A 10 -9.15 0.16 11.38
N GLN A 11 -10.13 0.78 12.05
CA GLN A 11 -9.88 1.95 12.87
C GLN A 11 -9.45 1.49 14.25
N GLN A 12 -8.33 1.98 14.75
CA GLN A 12 -7.87 1.63 16.10
C GLN A 12 -8.78 2.24 17.18
N LYS A 13 -9.01 1.49 18.25
CA LYS A 13 -9.60 2.05 19.45
C LYS A 13 -8.56 2.92 20.16
N VAL A 14 -8.92 4.14 20.45
CA VAL A 14 -8.08 5.07 21.20
C VAL A 14 -8.15 4.74 22.68
N SER A 15 -7.02 4.64 23.37
CA SER A 15 -6.99 4.46 24.83
C SER A 15 -7.41 5.74 25.54
N ASP A 16 -7.88 5.62 26.79
CA ASP A 16 -8.27 6.79 27.60
C ASP A 16 -7.12 7.77 27.79
N ALA A 17 -5.90 7.26 27.94
CA ALA A 17 -4.70 8.07 28.04
C ALA A 17 -4.46 8.88 26.75
N ALA A 18 -4.61 8.26 25.58
CA ALA A 18 -4.48 8.94 24.31
C ALA A 18 -5.61 9.94 24.08
N LEU A 19 -6.85 9.63 24.49
CA LEU A 19 -7.98 10.58 24.44
C LEU A 19 -7.70 11.84 25.27
N LYS A 20 -7.13 11.67 26.48
CA LYS A 20 -6.72 12.78 27.33
C LYS A 20 -5.66 13.64 26.67
N ALA A 21 -4.63 13.01 26.09
CA ALA A 21 -3.56 13.71 25.38
C ALA A 21 -4.08 14.47 24.15
N PHE A 22 -4.96 13.89 23.36
CA PHE A 22 -5.60 14.57 22.23
C PHE A 22 -6.38 15.81 22.69
N LYS A 23 -7.20 15.67 23.72
CA LYS A 23 -7.95 16.79 24.27
C LYS A 23 -7.04 17.93 24.76
N GLN A 24 -5.95 17.61 25.44
CA GLN A 24 -4.96 18.58 25.92
C GLN A 24 -4.26 19.34 24.78
N ASN A 25 -4.10 18.69 23.62
CA ASN A 25 -3.48 19.27 22.43
C ASN A 25 -4.49 19.82 21.41
N GLY A 26 -5.76 19.97 21.78
CA GLY A 26 -6.80 20.53 20.90
C GLY A 26 -7.19 19.63 19.72
N ILE A 27 -6.75 18.37 19.69
CA ILE A 27 -7.05 17.42 18.62
C ILE A 27 -8.44 16.84 18.85
N LYS A 28 -9.32 17.04 17.89
CA LYS A 28 -10.67 16.46 17.88
C LYS A 28 -10.68 15.17 17.08
N LEU A 29 -11.05 14.06 17.70
CA LEU A 29 -11.20 12.79 16.98
C LEU A 29 -12.28 12.90 15.90
N LYS A 30 -11.95 12.42 14.70
CA LYS A 30 -12.95 12.24 13.64
C LYS A 30 -13.84 11.05 13.97
N ASN A 31 -15.12 11.30 14.09
CA ASN A 31 -16.11 10.24 14.17
C ASN A 31 -16.61 9.89 12.77
N PHE A 32 -16.20 8.76 12.26
CA PHE A 32 -16.65 8.25 10.97
C PHE A 32 -18.01 7.59 11.12
N LYS A 33 -19.05 8.22 10.58
CA LYS A 33 -20.43 7.72 10.65
C LYS A 33 -20.60 6.37 9.92
N THR A 34 -19.76 6.08 8.94
CA THR A 34 -19.83 4.85 8.15
C THR A 34 -18.43 4.34 7.79
N PRO A 35 -18.24 3.02 7.58
CA PRO A 35 -16.98 2.47 7.07
C PRO A 35 -16.53 3.13 5.76
N ALA A 36 -17.46 3.47 4.87
CA ALA A 36 -17.17 4.13 3.60
C ALA A 36 -16.57 5.54 3.78
N SER A 37 -16.94 6.26 4.85
CA SER A 37 -16.35 7.59 5.14
C SER A 37 -14.90 7.46 5.59
N PHE A 38 -14.55 6.45 6.37
CA PHE A 38 -13.17 6.14 6.76
C PHE A 38 -12.34 5.67 5.56
N GLU A 39 -12.89 4.77 4.74
CA GLU A 39 -12.25 4.28 3.51
C GLU A 39 -11.91 5.44 2.55
N ARG A 40 -12.77 6.45 2.45
CA ARG A 40 -12.51 7.64 1.64
C ARG A 40 -11.29 8.43 2.12
N GLU A 41 -11.12 8.62 3.42
CA GLU A 41 -9.94 9.29 3.99
C GLU A 41 -8.67 8.45 3.74
N LEU A 42 -8.74 7.15 3.97
CA LEU A 42 -7.67 6.21 3.64
C LEU A 42 -7.26 6.32 2.16
N LYS A 43 -8.22 6.28 1.24
CA LYS A 43 -7.94 6.40 -0.20
C LYS A 43 -7.33 7.74 -0.58
N LYS A 44 -7.72 8.85 0.08
CA LYS A 44 -7.08 10.15 -0.13
C LYS A 44 -5.61 10.12 0.26
N PHE A 45 -5.28 9.53 1.42
CA PHE A 45 -3.90 9.39 1.86
C PHE A 45 -3.09 8.53 0.88
N ILE A 46 -3.59 7.35 0.50
CA ILE A 46 -2.88 6.44 -0.40
C ILE A 46 -2.59 7.12 -1.76
N LYS A 47 -3.55 7.87 -2.32
CA LYS A 47 -3.40 8.53 -3.62
C LYS A 47 -2.31 9.63 -3.65
N LYS A 48 -1.97 10.19 -2.51
CA LYS A 48 -0.91 11.21 -2.39
C LYS A 48 0.48 10.59 -2.30
N ASN A 49 0.57 9.30 -2.01
CA ASN A 49 1.80 8.58 -1.77
C ASN A 49 2.12 7.65 -2.93
N HIS A 50 3.38 7.49 -3.25
CA HIS A 50 3.82 6.70 -4.41
C HIS A 50 4.80 5.59 -4.04
N VAL A 51 5.30 5.56 -2.80
CA VAL A 51 6.24 4.56 -2.32
C VAL A 51 5.62 3.81 -1.14
N LEU A 52 5.70 2.50 -1.18
CA LEU A 52 5.42 1.62 -0.05
C LEU A 52 6.68 0.82 0.32
N HIS A 53 6.78 0.43 1.58
CA HIS A 53 7.82 -0.47 2.06
C HIS A 53 7.26 -1.89 2.13
N LEU A 54 7.54 -2.70 1.09
CA LEU A 54 7.07 -4.08 1.01
C LEU A 54 7.93 -4.99 1.88
N SER A 55 7.31 -5.65 2.84
CA SER A 55 7.94 -6.67 3.69
C SER A 55 7.59 -8.06 3.21
N THR A 56 8.62 -8.87 3.01
CA THR A 56 8.55 -10.27 2.60
C THR A 56 9.42 -11.12 3.51
N CYS A 57 9.06 -12.38 3.73
CA CYS A 57 9.83 -13.26 4.61
C CYS A 57 9.81 -14.70 4.09
N PHE A 58 10.94 -15.38 4.15
CA PHE A 58 11.08 -16.80 3.98
C PHE A 58 12.21 -17.34 4.86
N ASN A 59 12.05 -18.51 5.49
CA ASN A 59 12.99 -19.12 6.44
C ASN A 59 13.43 -18.12 7.53
N ASN A 60 12.48 -17.42 8.16
CA ASN A 60 12.72 -16.43 9.22
C ASN A 60 13.68 -15.29 8.84
N ARG A 61 13.89 -15.06 7.55
CA ARG A 61 14.69 -13.93 7.05
C ARG A 61 13.77 -12.86 6.47
N PRO A 62 13.44 -11.85 7.24
CA PRO A 62 12.60 -10.74 6.77
C PRO A 62 13.40 -9.83 5.82
N ARG A 63 12.70 -9.24 4.88
CA ARG A 63 13.22 -8.26 3.95
C ARG A 63 12.21 -7.16 3.75
N SER A 64 12.61 -5.91 3.94
CA SER A 64 11.85 -4.72 3.55
C SER A 64 12.46 -4.09 2.30
N THR A 65 11.61 -3.61 1.40
CA THR A 65 12.04 -2.99 0.14
C THR A 65 11.13 -1.80 -0.15
N PRO A 66 11.67 -0.57 -0.30
CA PRO A 66 10.90 0.57 -0.78
C PRO A 66 10.62 0.38 -2.29
N LEU A 67 9.37 0.54 -2.69
CA LEU A 67 8.91 0.29 -4.05
C LEU A 67 7.87 1.30 -4.46
N GLU A 68 7.98 1.82 -5.68
CA GLU A 68 6.89 2.55 -6.29
C GLU A 68 5.68 1.64 -6.47
N PHE A 69 4.50 2.16 -6.18
CA PHE A 69 3.25 1.44 -6.36
C PHE A 69 2.22 2.24 -7.15
N ARG A 70 1.30 1.53 -7.74
CA ARG A 70 0.04 2.07 -8.26
C ARG A 70 -1.11 1.50 -7.45
N PHE A 71 -2.16 2.29 -7.35
CA PHE A 71 -3.32 1.95 -6.53
C PHE A 71 -4.58 2.05 -7.38
N ASN A 72 -5.36 0.98 -7.39
CA ASN A 72 -6.65 0.93 -8.05
C ASN A 72 -7.67 0.30 -7.11
N GLU A 73 -8.70 1.06 -6.76
CA GLU A 73 -9.72 0.72 -5.76
C GLU A 73 -9.12 0.42 -4.39
N ILE A 74 -8.82 -0.84 -4.09
CA ILE A 74 -8.20 -1.30 -2.82
C ILE A 74 -6.99 -2.22 -3.09
N THR A 75 -6.58 -2.33 -4.35
CA THR A 75 -5.48 -3.20 -4.78
C THR A 75 -4.25 -2.38 -5.09
N PHE A 76 -3.12 -2.83 -4.60
CA PHE A 76 -1.79 -2.24 -4.84
C PHE A 76 -1.06 -3.05 -5.89
N PHE A 77 -0.41 -2.35 -6.81
CA PHE A 77 0.36 -2.94 -7.90
C PHE A 77 1.77 -2.39 -7.90
N ILE A 78 2.75 -3.27 -8.06
CA ILE A 78 4.17 -2.94 -8.12
C ILE A 78 4.73 -3.53 -9.40
N LEU A 79 5.26 -2.71 -10.30
CA LEU A 79 6.02 -3.15 -11.45
C LEU A 79 7.50 -3.29 -11.07
N SER A 80 8.12 -4.40 -11.42
CA SER A 80 9.51 -4.67 -11.05
C SER A 80 10.21 -5.59 -12.04
N GLU A 81 11.47 -5.31 -12.29
CA GLU A 81 12.35 -6.13 -13.13
C GLU A 81 12.90 -7.37 -12.40
N GLY A 82 12.97 -7.32 -11.06
CA GLY A 82 13.52 -8.42 -10.29
C GLY A 82 13.88 -8.06 -8.85
N GLY A 83 14.95 -8.68 -8.36
CA GLY A 83 15.53 -8.43 -7.04
C GLY A 83 15.15 -9.48 -5.99
N GLY A 84 15.84 -9.43 -4.86
CA GLY A 84 15.78 -10.45 -3.79
C GLY A 84 14.41 -10.64 -3.15
N LYS A 85 13.47 -9.71 -3.28
CA LYS A 85 12.07 -9.89 -2.83
C LYS A 85 11.40 -11.09 -3.48
N PHE A 86 11.74 -11.40 -4.74
CA PHE A 86 11.16 -12.55 -5.44
C PHE A 86 11.66 -13.90 -4.94
N SER A 87 12.85 -13.95 -4.33
CA SER A 87 13.30 -15.17 -3.64
C SER A 87 12.35 -15.55 -2.51
N ASN A 88 11.89 -14.58 -1.73
CA ASN A 88 10.89 -14.78 -0.69
C ASN A 88 9.50 -15.01 -1.29
N LEU A 89 9.06 -14.14 -2.19
CA LEU A 89 7.71 -14.17 -2.77
C LEU A 89 7.41 -15.46 -3.55
N ASN A 90 8.41 -16.10 -4.17
CA ASN A 90 8.22 -17.39 -4.85
C ASN A 90 7.94 -18.54 -3.88
N LYS A 91 8.32 -18.41 -2.61
CA LYS A 91 8.16 -19.42 -1.56
C LYS A 91 7.04 -19.08 -0.57
N ASN A 92 6.85 -17.80 -0.30
CA ASN A 92 5.83 -17.32 0.62
C ASN A 92 5.14 -16.07 0.03
N ARG A 93 3.84 -16.18 -0.21
CA ARG A 93 3.01 -15.10 -0.76
C ARG A 93 2.45 -14.14 0.29
N LYS A 94 2.57 -14.47 1.55
CA LYS A 94 2.15 -13.59 2.64
C LYS A 94 3.09 -12.39 2.72
N VAL A 95 2.50 -11.21 2.72
CA VAL A 95 3.24 -9.94 2.75
C VAL A 95 2.60 -8.98 3.74
N SER A 96 3.41 -8.03 4.16
CA SER A 96 2.91 -6.80 4.75
C SER A 96 3.59 -5.61 4.08
N PHE A 97 2.99 -4.44 4.20
CA PHE A 97 3.63 -3.21 3.75
C PHE A 97 3.20 -2.01 4.60
N SER A 98 4.00 -0.97 4.55
CA SER A 98 3.67 0.31 5.13
C SER A 98 3.85 1.44 4.11
N ILE A 99 3.05 2.48 4.29
CA ILE A 99 3.19 3.78 3.62
C ILE A 99 3.22 4.81 4.74
N ALA A 100 4.25 5.66 4.78
CA ALA A 100 4.36 6.72 5.77
C ALA A 100 4.82 8.01 5.11
N GLU A 101 4.30 9.14 5.56
CA GLU A 101 4.83 10.45 5.21
C GLU A 101 6.06 10.77 6.08
N PRO A 102 6.98 11.63 5.63
CA PRO A 102 8.07 12.13 6.47
C PRO A 102 7.54 12.68 7.79
N TYR A 103 8.21 12.34 8.89
CA TYR A 103 7.76 12.66 10.23
C TYR A 103 8.92 13.07 11.12
N ASN A 104 8.75 14.18 11.85
CA ASN A 104 9.69 14.66 12.86
C ASN A 104 8.94 14.97 14.15
N SER A 105 9.08 14.10 15.15
CA SER A 105 8.40 14.24 16.44
C SER A 105 8.85 15.44 17.28
N ILE A 106 10.01 16.02 16.96
CA ILE A 106 10.51 17.23 17.66
C ILE A 106 9.76 18.47 17.16
N GLU A 107 9.45 18.51 15.87
CA GLU A 107 8.73 19.64 15.27
C GLU A 107 7.23 19.54 15.51
N ASP A 108 6.64 18.37 15.27
CA ASP A 108 5.22 18.10 15.49
C ASP A 108 4.97 16.63 15.81
N TYR A 109 4.80 16.33 17.08
CA TYR A 109 4.54 14.97 17.56
C TYR A 109 3.28 14.33 16.95
N TRP A 110 2.29 15.12 16.59
CA TRP A 110 1.01 14.63 16.10
C TRP A 110 0.92 14.54 14.57
N SER A 111 1.98 14.96 13.84
CA SER A 111 1.99 14.97 12.38
C SER A 111 2.20 13.59 11.74
N PHE A 112 2.36 12.53 12.54
CA PHE A 112 2.48 11.16 12.05
C PHE A 112 1.28 10.77 11.17
N LYS A 113 1.58 10.25 9.95
CA LYS A 113 0.57 9.73 9.03
C LYS A 113 1.09 8.45 8.39
N GLY A 114 0.26 7.41 8.40
CA GLY A 114 0.71 6.16 7.83
C GLY A 114 -0.36 5.10 7.67
N VAL A 115 -0.05 4.18 6.77
CA VAL A 115 -0.83 2.96 6.51
C VAL A 115 0.03 1.75 6.81
N GLN A 116 -0.57 0.75 7.42
CA GLN A 116 -0.04 -0.60 7.53
C GLN A 116 -1.05 -1.58 6.93
N ALA A 117 -0.57 -2.54 6.16
CA ALA A 117 -1.42 -3.53 5.52
C ALA A 117 -0.78 -4.91 5.50
N TRP A 118 -1.64 -5.93 5.52
CA TRP A 118 -1.28 -7.34 5.43
C TRP A 118 -2.13 -8.01 4.38
N GLY A 119 -1.56 -8.95 3.63
CA GLY A 119 -2.28 -9.66 2.60
C GLY A 119 -1.43 -10.68 1.86
N ASN A 120 -1.94 -11.12 0.73
CA ASN A 120 -1.28 -12.09 -0.13
C ASN A 120 -0.92 -11.45 -1.47
N ALA A 121 0.30 -11.73 -1.95
CA ALA A 121 0.79 -11.25 -3.23
C ALA A 121 0.48 -12.26 -4.35
N LYS A 122 -0.05 -11.77 -5.48
CA LYS A 122 -0.05 -12.47 -6.76
C LYS A 122 1.09 -11.93 -7.62
N ILE A 123 1.74 -12.78 -8.38
CA ILE A 123 2.84 -12.37 -9.27
C ILE A 123 2.50 -12.77 -10.68
N TYR A 124 2.54 -11.79 -11.56
CA TYR A 124 2.36 -11.97 -13.00
C TYR A 124 3.69 -11.67 -13.69
N ASN A 125 4.28 -12.67 -14.29
CA ASN A 125 5.53 -12.56 -15.05
C ASN A 125 5.22 -12.29 -16.51
N GLN A 126 5.88 -11.31 -17.12
CA GLN A 126 5.68 -10.91 -18.51
C GLN A 126 5.78 -12.11 -19.50
N ARG A 127 6.75 -13.02 -19.28
CA ARG A 127 6.98 -14.17 -20.18
C ARG A 127 6.10 -15.38 -19.84
N LYS A 128 5.80 -15.59 -18.53
CA LYS A 128 5.08 -16.78 -18.07
C LYS A 128 3.57 -16.59 -18.04
N ASN A 129 3.10 -15.38 -17.76
CA ASN A 129 1.68 -15.02 -17.59
C ASN A 129 1.35 -13.77 -18.38
N PRO A 130 1.61 -13.68 -19.70
CA PRO A 130 1.52 -12.44 -20.48
C PRO A 130 0.13 -11.80 -20.43
N ARG A 131 -0.92 -12.61 -20.45
CA ARG A 131 -2.31 -12.10 -20.38
C ARG A 131 -2.57 -11.37 -19.06
N GLN A 132 -2.31 -12.03 -17.92
CA GLN A 132 -2.52 -11.44 -16.59
C GLN A 132 -1.57 -10.25 -16.35
N PHE A 133 -0.34 -10.33 -16.82
CA PHE A 133 0.62 -9.24 -16.79
C PHE A 133 0.08 -7.99 -17.49
N ASN A 134 -0.41 -8.14 -18.73
CA ASN A 134 -0.96 -7.02 -19.50
C ASN A 134 -2.26 -6.45 -18.88
N GLU A 135 -3.11 -7.30 -18.32
CA GLU A 135 -4.30 -6.87 -17.58
C GLU A 135 -3.91 -6.04 -16.34
N ALA A 136 -2.87 -6.46 -15.61
CA ALA A 136 -2.35 -5.71 -14.48
C ALA A 136 -1.76 -4.35 -14.92
N LEU A 137 -0.98 -4.29 -16.01
CA LEU A 137 -0.45 -3.04 -16.55
C LEU A 137 -1.57 -2.05 -16.92
N LYS A 138 -2.70 -2.53 -17.47
CA LYS A 138 -3.88 -1.69 -17.74
C LYS A 138 -4.45 -1.10 -16.46
N LYS A 139 -4.63 -1.92 -15.41
CA LYS A 139 -5.11 -1.46 -14.09
C LYS A 139 -4.16 -0.44 -13.45
N MET A 140 -2.87 -0.57 -13.70
CA MET A 140 -1.82 0.36 -13.24
C MET A 140 -1.76 1.64 -14.06
N LYS A 141 -2.46 1.72 -15.20
CA LYS A 141 -2.39 2.82 -16.16
C LYS A 141 -0.96 3.09 -16.66
N ILE A 142 -0.18 2.04 -16.85
CA ILE A 142 1.24 2.17 -17.27
C ILE A 142 1.37 2.89 -18.60
N ALA A 143 0.42 2.77 -19.51
CA ALA A 143 0.45 3.49 -20.79
C ALA A 143 0.53 5.02 -20.60
N GLU A 144 -0.11 5.59 -19.57
CA GLU A 144 -0.02 7.02 -19.26
C GLU A 144 1.41 7.39 -18.80
N VAL A 145 2.04 6.54 -18.00
CA VAL A 145 3.43 6.73 -17.54
C VAL A 145 4.41 6.69 -18.73
N LEU A 146 4.28 5.67 -19.58
CA LEU A 146 5.14 5.51 -20.75
C LEU A 146 5.01 6.70 -21.70
N LYS A 147 3.78 7.18 -21.92
CA LYS A 147 3.53 8.39 -22.71
C LYS A 147 4.24 9.61 -22.15
N ASN A 148 4.19 9.82 -20.83
CA ASN A 148 4.89 10.94 -20.17
C ASN A 148 6.41 10.83 -20.26
N LEU A 149 6.95 9.61 -20.35
CA LEU A 149 8.38 9.33 -20.55
C LEU A 149 8.79 9.39 -22.04
N GLY A 150 7.86 9.63 -22.95
CA GLY A 150 8.13 9.66 -24.39
C GLY A 150 8.43 8.29 -25.00
N VAL A 151 8.07 7.19 -24.34
CA VAL A 151 8.27 5.83 -24.85
C VAL A 151 6.95 5.11 -25.08
N LYS A 152 6.93 4.16 -26.03
CA LYS A 152 5.72 3.44 -26.41
C LYS A 152 5.48 2.16 -25.58
N GLU A 153 6.53 1.56 -25.10
CA GLU A 153 6.50 0.28 -24.38
C GLU A 153 7.60 0.21 -23.31
N LEU A 154 7.50 -0.78 -22.44
CA LEU A 154 8.53 -1.05 -21.44
C LEU A 154 9.85 -1.40 -22.12
N PRO A 155 11.01 -0.88 -21.62
CA PRO A 155 12.32 -1.15 -22.20
C PRO A 155 12.57 -2.64 -22.43
N ALA A 156 13.11 -2.98 -23.61
CA ALA A 156 13.47 -4.36 -23.95
C ALA A 156 14.62 -4.89 -23.09
N GLY A 157 14.79 -6.21 -23.08
CA GLY A 157 15.90 -6.86 -22.36
C GLY A 157 15.58 -7.28 -20.92
N HIS A 158 14.57 -6.71 -20.30
CA HIS A 158 14.14 -7.05 -18.94
C HIS A 158 13.01 -8.08 -18.94
N ASN A 159 12.89 -8.84 -17.86
CA ASN A 159 11.76 -9.72 -17.61
C ASN A 159 10.91 -9.16 -16.48
N TYR A 160 9.98 -8.31 -16.84
CA TYR A 160 9.14 -7.62 -15.88
C TYR A 160 8.16 -8.55 -15.15
N ARG A 161 7.85 -8.16 -13.93
CA ARG A 161 6.85 -8.80 -13.09
C ARG A 161 5.97 -7.74 -12.46
N VAL A 162 4.67 -8.00 -12.38
CA VAL A 162 3.76 -7.24 -11.55
C VAL A 162 3.48 -8.03 -10.29
N VAL A 163 3.64 -7.39 -9.14
CA VAL A 163 3.15 -7.87 -7.85
C VAL A 163 1.83 -7.18 -7.57
N GLU A 164 0.75 -7.94 -7.52
CA GLU A 164 -0.60 -7.49 -7.15
C GLU A 164 -0.88 -7.89 -5.71
N ILE A 165 -1.27 -6.92 -4.87
CA ILE A 165 -1.60 -7.14 -3.46
C ILE A 165 -2.97 -6.54 -3.19
N THR A 166 -3.94 -7.39 -2.88
CA THR A 166 -5.20 -6.97 -2.27
C THR A 166 -5.08 -7.27 -0.78
N PRO A 167 -5.04 -6.26 0.10
CA PRO A 167 -4.89 -6.48 1.53
C PRO A 167 -6.06 -7.26 2.11
N ASP A 168 -5.77 -8.16 3.05
CA ASP A 168 -6.78 -8.78 3.91
C ASP A 168 -7.15 -7.83 5.07
N ILE A 169 -6.14 -7.09 5.55
CA ILE A 169 -6.27 -6.11 6.63
C ILE A 169 -5.52 -4.85 6.23
N ILE A 170 -6.13 -3.69 6.50
CA ILE A 170 -5.49 -2.39 6.34
C ILE A 170 -5.81 -1.49 7.54
N ARG A 171 -4.80 -0.80 8.04
CA ARG A 171 -4.90 0.18 9.13
C ARG A 171 -4.41 1.53 8.64
N TYR A 172 -5.06 2.59 9.06
CA TYR A 172 -4.69 3.95 8.75
C TYR A 172 -4.73 4.81 10.00
N GLY A 173 -3.68 5.59 10.21
CA GLY A 173 -3.57 6.57 11.28
C GLY A 173 -3.15 7.95 10.75
N ASN A 174 -3.76 8.99 11.29
CA ASN A 174 -3.45 10.39 11.08
C ASN A 174 -3.91 11.18 12.31
N PRO A 175 -3.14 11.13 13.41
CA PRO A 175 -3.53 11.74 14.68
C PRO A 175 -3.81 13.24 14.56
N GLN A 176 -3.03 13.98 13.77
CA GLN A 176 -3.22 15.42 13.55
C GLN A 176 -4.64 15.77 13.06
N GLU A 177 -5.22 14.89 12.22
CA GLU A 177 -6.59 15.02 11.75
C GLU A 177 -7.60 14.21 12.59
N GLY A 178 -7.19 13.68 13.74
CA GLY A 178 -8.05 12.91 14.62
C GLY A 178 -8.42 11.52 14.07
N VAL A 179 -7.62 10.95 13.17
CA VAL A 179 -7.78 9.58 12.67
C VAL A 179 -6.80 8.67 13.38
N TYR A 180 -7.34 7.65 14.10
CA TYR A 180 -6.51 6.77 14.92
C TYR A 180 -6.91 5.30 14.78
#